data_7f48fee6c41af3374dbd38d2c20991bc
#
_entry.id   7f48fee6c41af3374dbd38d2c20991bc
#
_cell.length_a   1.000
_cell.length_b   1.000
_cell.length_c   1.000
_cell.angle_alpha   90.00
_cell.angle_beta   90.00
_cell.angle_gamma   90.00
#
_symmetry.space_group_name_H-M   'P 1'
#
loop_
_entity.id
_entity.type
_entity.pdbx_description
1 polymer ?
#
loop_
_entity_poly.entity_id
_entity_poly.type
_entity_poly.pdbx_seq_one_letter_code
_entity_poly.pdbx_strand_id
1 'polypeptide(L)'
;MKQFIKVMKALSDPNRVKMMKILQSRPLCVCEIKETLGIAQSTASKHLKLLEDAGLAGSFKDGLWVNYSLADGSDSPYSANMIKNLKHWLNDEIEIKTLNQILPGINREDIVGK
;
A
#
# COMPACT_ATOMS: atom_id res chain seq x y z
N MET A 1 -16.50 -8.48 -15.59
CA MET A 1 -15.25 -9.29 -15.52
C MET A 1 -13.98 -8.47 -15.57
N LYS A 2 -13.98 -7.41 -16.35
CA LYS A 2 -12.80 -6.54 -16.52
C LYS A 2 -12.32 -5.93 -15.19
N GLN A 3 -13.24 -5.43 -14.39
CA GLN A 3 -12.93 -4.82 -13.09
C GLN A 3 -12.38 -5.87 -12.11
N PHE A 4 -12.96 -7.05 -12.10
CA PHE A 4 -12.48 -8.16 -11.27
C PHE A 4 -11.04 -8.52 -11.59
N ILE A 5 -10.73 -8.67 -12.89
CA ILE A 5 -9.36 -9.01 -13.34
C ILE A 5 -8.37 -7.93 -12.93
N LYS A 6 -8.75 -6.66 -13.05
CA LYS A 6 -7.89 -5.54 -12.67
C LYS A 6 -7.50 -5.61 -11.18
N VAL A 7 -8.47 -5.90 -10.31
CA VAL A 7 -8.23 -6.05 -8.88
C VAL A 7 -7.30 -7.24 -8.60
N MET A 8 -7.59 -8.38 -9.23
CA MET A 8 -6.77 -9.59 -9.02
C MET A 8 -5.34 -9.39 -9.52
N LYS A 9 -5.16 -8.74 -10.67
CA LYS A 9 -3.81 -8.44 -11.18
C LYS A 9 -3.04 -7.51 -10.25
N ALA A 10 -3.70 -6.50 -9.72
CA ALA A 10 -3.07 -5.56 -8.80
C ALA A 10 -2.54 -6.27 -7.55
N LEU A 11 -3.21 -7.33 -7.11
CA LEU A 11 -2.82 -8.10 -5.92
C LEU A 11 -1.93 -9.31 -6.23
N SER A 12 -1.54 -9.51 -7.48
CA SER A 12 -0.71 -10.66 -7.87
C SER A 12 0.80 -10.36 -7.85
N ASP A 13 1.21 -9.43 -7.00
CA ASP A 13 2.61 -9.05 -6.82
C ASP A 13 2.91 -8.90 -5.34
N PRO A 14 4.01 -9.50 -4.82
CA PRO A 14 4.32 -9.46 -3.40
C PRO A 14 4.47 -8.04 -2.83
N ASN A 15 5.10 -7.13 -3.57
CA ASN A 15 5.27 -5.76 -3.10
C ASN A 15 3.94 -5.03 -2.97
N ARG A 16 3.02 -5.25 -3.92
CA ARG A 16 1.70 -4.61 -3.85
C ARG A 16 0.87 -5.16 -2.69
N VAL A 17 0.96 -6.46 -2.42
CA VAL A 17 0.30 -7.03 -1.23
C VAL A 17 0.89 -6.43 0.04
N LYS A 18 2.22 -6.33 0.13
CA LYS A 18 2.90 -5.71 1.27
C LYS A 18 2.45 -4.26 1.47
N MET A 19 2.31 -3.50 0.39
CA MET A 19 1.82 -2.12 0.44
C MET A 19 0.42 -2.05 1.04
N MET A 20 -0.48 -2.93 0.61
CA MET A 20 -1.82 -3.00 1.18
C MET A 20 -1.78 -3.29 2.68
N LYS A 21 -0.89 -4.18 3.10
CA LYS A 21 -0.77 -4.56 4.51
C LYS A 21 -0.24 -3.40 5.37
N ILE A 22 0.80 -2.70 4.94
CA ILE A 22 1.35 -1.58 5.72
C ILE A 22 0.41 -0.38 5.75
N LEU A 23 -0.38 -0.17 4.70
CA LEU A 23 -1.37 0.92 4.67
C LEU A 23 -2.55 0.68 5.62
N GLN A 24 -2.73 -0.53 6.14
CA GLN A 24 -3.73 -0.80 7.18
C GLN A 24 -3.41 -0.07 8.49
N SER A 25 -2.13 0.22 8.72
CA SER A 25 -1.68 0.89 9.94
C SER A 25 -2.00 2.39 9.94
N ARG A 26 -1.65 3.08 8.85
CA ARG A 26 -1.87 4.53 8.69
C ARG A 26 -1.58 4.93 7.23
N PRO A 27 -2.03 6.12 6.82
CA PRO A 27 -1.58 6.68 5.55
C PRO A 27 -0.06 6.90 5.56
N LEU A 28 0.58 6.68 4.41
CA LEU A 28 2.02 6.78 4.26
C LEU A 28 2.36 7.53 2.98
N CYS A 29 3.41 8.36 3.02
CA CYS A 29 3.91 8.96 1.79
C CYS A 29 4.72 7.91 1.00
N VAL A 30 4.94 8.17 -0.28
CA VAL A 30 5.71 7.26 -1.16
C VAL A 30 7.09 6.98 -0.56
N CYS A 31 7.74 7.99 0.01
CA CYS A 31 9.06 7.84 0.61
C CYS A 31 9.06 6.89 1.82
N GLU A 32 8.02 6.92 2.62
CA GLU A 32 7.88 5.99 3.76
C GLU A 32 7.64 4.56 3.28
N ILE A 33 6.83 4.40 2.24
CA ILE A 33 6.53 3.10 1.66
C ILE A 33 7.79 2.47 1.07
N LYS A 34 8.53 3.22 0.25
CA LYS A 34 9.74 2.70 -0.37
C LYS A 34 10.81 2.36 0.68
N GLU A 35 10.91 3.15 1.72
CA GLU A 35 11.87 2.90 2.81
C GLU A 35 11.49 1.63 3.57
N THR A 36 10.21 1.46 3.91
CA THR A 36 9.72 0.28 4.63
C THR A 36 9.96 -0.99 3.83
N LEU A 37 9.72 -0.95 2.51
CA LEU A 37 9.87 -2.13 1.65
C LEU A 37 11.30 -2.34 1.13
N GLY A 38 12.17 -1.34 1.24
CA GLY A 38 13.53 -1.44 0.73
C GLY A 38 13.60 -1.47 -0.79
N ILE A 39 12.75 -0.71 -1.47
CA ILE A 39 12.70 -0.66 -2.95
C ILE A 39 12.95 0.76 -3.43
N ALA A 40 13.20 0.91 -4.74
CA ALA A 40 13.39 2.22 -5.35
C ALA A 40 12.08 3.01 -5.36
N GLN A 41 12.17 4.33 -5.24
CA GLN A 41 10.98 5.20 -5.22
C GLN A 41 10.17 5.10 -6.51
N SER A 42 10.82 5.03 -7.65
CA SER A 42 10.13 4.88 -8.94
C SER A 42 9.35 3.57 -9.01
N THR A 43 9.91 2.50 -8.46
CA THR A 43 9.23 1.19 -8.37
C THR A 43 8.01 1.29 -7.45
N ALA A 44 8.17 1.90 -6.28
CA ALA A 44 7.07 2.10 -5.35
C ALA A 44 5.93 2.90 -6.00
N SER A 45 6.26 4.00 -6.70
CA SER A 45 5.27 4.84 -7.37
C SER A 45 4.46 4.08 -8.43
N LYS A 46 5.13 3.24 -9.22
CA LYS A 46 4.46 2.42 -10.24
C LYS A 46 3.50 1.41 -9.62
N HIS A 47 3.93 0.74 -8.56
CA HIS A 47 3.07 -0.21 -7.84
C HIS A 47 1.85 0.49 -7.22
N LEU A 48 2.07 1.64 -6.59
CA LEU A 48 0.99 2.40 -5.96
C LEU A 48 -0.03 2.88 -6.98
N LYS A 49 0.42 3.27 -8.18
CA LYS A 49 -0.47 3.67 -9.26
C LYS A 49 -1.38 2.52 -9.69
N LEU A 50 -0.85 1.31 -9.78
CA LEU A 50 -1.63 0.12 -10.12
C LEU A 50 -2.68 -0.18 -9.05
N LEU A 51 -2.32 -0.03 -7.77
CA LEU A 51 -3.28 -0.21 -6.68
C LEU A 51 -4.37 0.85 -6.72
N GLU A 52 -4.01 2.09 -7.02
CA GLU A 52 -4.95 3.20 -7.15
C GLU A 52 -5.92 2.97 -8.31
N ASP A 53 -5.40 2.57 -9.46
CA ASP A 53 -6.21 2.31 -10.65
C ASP A 53 -7.20 1.15 -10.43
N ALA A 54 -6.86 0.22 -9.55
CA ALA A 54 -7.73 -0.90 -9.21
C ALA A 54 -8.76 -0.58 -8.11
N GLY A 55 -8.75 0.64 -7.58
CA GLY A 55 -9.66 1.03 -6.51
C GLY A 55 -9.30 0.47 -5.14
N LEU A 56 -8.05 0.05 -4.96
CA LEU A 56 -7.56 -0.53 -3.70
C LEU A 56 -6.90 0.50 -2.79
N ALA A 57 -6.34 1.55 -3.36
CA ALA A 57 -5.69 2.62 -2.63
C ALA A 57 -6.06 3.97 -3.25
N GLY A 58 -5.90 5.03 -2.47
CA GLY A 58 -6.10 6.39 -2.94
C GLY A 58 -4.93 7.26 -2.57
N SER A 59 -4.73 8.36 -3.29
CA SER A 59 -3.67 9.30 -3.00
C SER A 59 -4.24 10.67 -2.66
N PHE A 60 -3.51 11.42 -1.84
CA PHE A 60 -3.85 12.79 -1.52
C PHE A 60 -2.56 13.57 -1.21
N LYS A 61 -2.59 14.87 -1.46
CA LYS A 61 -1.46 15.74 -1.17
C LYS A 61 -1.55 16.27 0.27
N ASP A 62 -0.40 16.29 0.92
CA ASP A 62 -0.22 16.89 2.25
C ASP A 62 1.04 17.76 2.16
N GLY A 63 0.86 19.01 1.76
CA GLY A 63 1.97 19.92 1.48
C GLY A 63 2.79 19.42 0.30
N LEU A 64 4.07 19.17 0.55
CA LEU A 64 5.00 18.64 -0.46
C LEU A 64 4.93 17.12 -0.60
N TRP A 65 4.16 16.45 0.26
CA TRP A 65 4.10 15.00 0.30
C TRP A 65 2.92 14.49 -0.50
N VAL A 66 3.12 13.35 -1.19
CA VAL A 66 2.03 12.57 -1.76
C VAL A 66 1.83 11.36 -0.86
N ASN A 67 0.70 11.33 -0.18
CA ASN A 67 0.33 10.25 0.73
C ASN A 67 -0.61 9.26 0.04
N TYR A 68 -0.50 8.00 0.45
CA TYR A 68 -1.42 6.96 0.03
C TYR A 68 -2.13 6.38 1.25
N SER A 69 -3.37 5.96 1.04
CA SER A 69 -4.19 5.30 2.05
C SER A 69 -4.99 4.19 1.39
N LEU A 70 -5.52 3.28 2.20
CA LEU A 70 -6.47 2.30 1.68
C LEU A 70 -7.71 3.03 1.16
N ALA A 71 -8.24 2.58 0.02
CA ALA A 71 -9.49 3.10 -0.50
C ALA A 71 -10.66 2.64 0.39
N ASP A 72 -11.82 3.29 0.23
CA ASP A 72 -13.01 3.00 1.03
C ASP A 72 -13.84 1.82 0.52
N GLY A 73 -13.46 1.24 -0.63
CA GLY A 73 -14.18 0.13 -1.23
C GLY A 73 -15.33 0.54 -2.13
N SER A 74 -15.54 1.85 -2.38
CA SER A 74 -16.66 2.32 -3.19
C SER A 74 -16.50 2.05 -4.69
N ASP A 75 -15.27 1.75 -5.15
CA ASP A 75 -14.99 1.57 -6.56
C ASP A 75 -15.64 0.30 -7.14
N SER A 76 -15.59 -0.80 -6.40
CA SER A 76 -16.22 -2.07 -6.82
C SER A 76 -16.40 -3.01 -5.63
N PRO A 77 -17.30 -4.01 -5.75
CA PRO A 77 -17.41 -5.04 -4.71
C PRO A 77 -16.13 -5.87 -4.59
N TYR A 78 -15.34 -5.96 -5.66
CA TYR A 78 -14.10 -6.75 -5.67
C TYR A 78 -13.01 -6.06 -4.86
N SER A 79 -12.80 -4.77 -5.07
CA SER A 79 -11.86 -4.00 -4.26
C SER A 79 -12.32 -3.92 -2.81
N ALA A 80 -13.61 -3.71 -2.56
CA ALA A 80 -14.17 -3.65 -1.22
C ALA A 80 -13.88 -4.94 -0.43
N ASN A 81 -14.13 -6.09 -1.05
CA ASN A 81 -13.90 -7.38 -0.40
C ASN A 81 -12.42 -7.67 -0.14
N MET A 82 -11.55 -7.30 -1.09
CA MET A 82 -10.11 -7.51 -0.91
C MET A 82 -9.55 -6.61 0.20
N ILE A 83 -9.95 -5.35 0.25
CA ILE A 83 -9.54 -4.43 1.31
C ILE A 83 -9.96 -5.00 2.67
N LYS A 84 -11.20 -5.44 2.79
CA LYS A 84 -11.76 -5.98 4.02
C LYS A 84 -11.04 -7.27 4.44
N ASN A 85 -10.89 -8.21 3.52
CA ASN A 85 -10.36 -9.54 3.84
C ASN A 85 -8.85 -9.50 4.14
N LEU A 86 -8.10 -8.62 3.50
CA LEU A 86 -6.66 -8.50 3.76
C LEU A 86 -6.35 -8.07 5.20
N LYS A 87 -7.31 -7.49 5.92
CA LYS A 87 -7.14 -7.19 7.33
C LYS A 87 -6.94 -8.44 8.17
N HIS A 88 -7.52 -9.55 7.74
CA HIS A 88 -7.52 -10.83 8.46
C HIS A 88 -6.59 -11.86 7.85
N TRP A 89 -6.09 -11.63 6.64
CA TRP A 89 -5.25 -12.57 5.92
C TRP A 89 -3.78 -12.17 6.01
N LEU A 90 -2.89 -13.15 5.93
CA LEU A 90 -1.45 -12.99 5.82
C LEU A 90 -0.76 -12.40 7.06
N ASN A 91 -1.49 -12.21 8.15
CA ASN A 91 -0.93 -11.60 9.38
C ASN A 91 0.17 -12.45 10.00
N ASP A 92 0.15 -13.77 9.78
CA ASP A 92 1.13 -14.70 10.34
C ASP A 92 2.34 -14.93 9.43
N GLU A 93 2.33 -14.36 8.22
CA GLU A 93 3.47 -14.45 7.33
C GLU A 93 4.65 -13.68 7.90
N ILE A 94 5.83 -14.30 7.88
CA ILE A 94 7.04 -13.70 8.47
C ILE A 94 7.37 -12.36 7.82
N GLU A 95 7.15 -12.23 6.50
CA GLU A 95 7.41 -11.00 5.78
C GLU A 95 6.52 -9.86 6.28
N ILE A 96 5.25 -10.14 6.58
CA ILE A 96 4.31 -9.14 7.08
C ILE A 96 4.65 -8.77 8.54
N LYS A 97 4.97 -9.74 9.37
CA LYS A 97 5.41 -9.48 10.75
C LYS A 97 6.64 -8.59 10.78
N THR A 98 7.60 -8.85 9.90
CA THR A 98 8.82 -8.05 9.81
C THR A 98 8.52 -6.60 9.43
N LEU A 99 7.64 -6.39 8.45
CA LEU A 99 7.24 -5.03 8.03
C LEU A 99 6.55 -4.28 9.18
N ASN A 100 5.71 -4.96 9.93
CA ASN A 100 5.02 -4.37 11.07
C ASN A 100 5.97 -3.97 12.20
N GLN A 101 7.12 -4.63 12.29
CA GLN A 101 8.19 -4.25 13.23
C GLN A 101 8.99 -3.05 12.76
N ILE A 102 9.20 -2.92 11.44
CA ILE A 102 9.97 -1.83 10.84
C ILE A 102 9.16 -0.53 10.82
N LEU A 103 7.89 -0.62 10.46
CA LEU A 103 7.04 0.53 10.17
C LEU A 103 6.98 1.58 11.29
N PRO A 104 6.87 1.22 12.59
CA PRO A 104 6.81 2.25 13.65
C PRO A 104 8.03 3.17 13.70
N GLY A 105 9.19 2.72 13.22
CA GLY A 105 10.42 3.51 13.18
C GLY A 105 10.56 4.36 11.93
N ILE A 106 9.64 4.26 10.99
CA ILE A 106 9.71 5.00 9.73
C ILE A 106 9.04 6.36 9.87
N ASN A 107 9.78 7.42 9.51
CA ASN A 107 9.29 8.79 9.58
C ASN A 107 9.81 9.55 8.34
N ARG A 108 8.89 10.17 7.58
CA ARG A 108 9.23 10.89 6.34
C ARG A 108 10.20 12.05 6.57
N GLU A 109 10.13 12.68 7.72
CA GLU A 109 11.01 13.81 8.05
C GLU A 109 12.45 13.34 8.22
N ASP A 110 12.66 12.17 8.81
CA ASP A 110 13.99 11.56 8.95
C ASP A 110 14.56 11.15 7.59
N ILE A 111 13.72 10.66 6.69
CA ILE A 111 14.11 10.24 5.34
C ILE A 111 14.60 11.43 4.54
N VAL A 112 13.87 12.54 4.56
CA VAL A 112 14.17 13.75 3.80
C VAL A 112 15.29 14.56 4.44
N GLY A 113 15.37 14.53 5.77
CA GLY A 113 16.42 15.23 6.53
C GLY A 113 17.83 14.62 6.36
N LYS A 114 17.92 13.47 5.72
CA LYS A 114 19.19 12.83 5.37
C LYS A 114 19.69 13.31 4.03
#